data_c40b532207ea1950a58b905e0d7898d2
#
_entry.id   c40b532207ea1950a58b905e0d7898d2
#
_cell.length_a   1.000
_cell.length_b   1.000
_cell.length_c   1.000
_cell.angle_alpha   90.00
_cell.angle_beta   90.00
_cell.angle_gamma   90.00
#
_symmetry.space_group_name_H-M   'P 1'
#
loop_
_entity.id
_entity.type
_entity.pdbx_description
1 polymer ?
#
loop_
_entity_poly.entity_id
_entity_poly.type
_entity_poly.pdbx_seq_one_letter_code
_entity_poly.pdbx_strand_id
1 'polypeptide(L)'
;MLAAALTAAHHGFELSSGIGLVGQPELGLVGASALWAIQIPTWITLAAKGGKRWDGVLAVWSGAALGGAVVHFLIWPWRRSALGIPVLAEAEGLGDAKLPAYNALLYGWGAASVLSIALDIPPRHRRWSLVGFAALPLLGRSARHHFSWIVDQAATRPSWWNRGVQADRHLAEPIRST
;
A
#
# COMPACT_ATOMS: atom_id res chain seq x y z
N MET A 1 15.71 -0.27 -4.48
CA MET A 1 15.01 -0.74 -5.69
C MET A 1 13.89 -1.74 -5.39
N LEU A 2 14.12 -2.76 -4.55
CA LEU A 2 13.12 -3.79 -4.26
C LEU A 2 11.81 -3.23 -3.67
N ALA A 3 11.89 -2.27 -2.73
CA ALA A 3 10.70 -1.62 -2.16
C ALA A 3 9.82 -0.96 -3.24
N ALA A 4 10.41 -0.27 -4.22
CA ALA A 4 9.66 0.33 -5.32
C ALA A 4 8.99 -0.73 -6.23
N ALA A 5 9.70 -1.83 -6.52
CA ALA A 5 9.15 -2.93 -7.31
C ALA A 5 7.97 -3.60 -6.59
N LEU A 6 8.05 -3.79 -5.27
CA LEU A 6 6.96 -4.36 -4.49
C LEU A 6 5.79 -3.38 -4.30
N THR A 7 6.04 -2.05 -4.27
CA THR A 7 4.98 -1.05 -4.37
C THR A 7 4.23 -1.19 -5.69
N ALA A 8 4.95 -1.34 -6.82
CA ALA A 8 4.33 -1.57 -8.12
C ALA A 8 3.53 -2.88 -8.17
N ALA A 9 4.09 -3.95 -7.62
CA ALA A 9 3.41 -5.25 -7.57
C ALA A 9 2.14 -5.19 -6.71
N HIS A 10 2.16 -4.46 -5.59
CA HIS A 10 1.01 -4.26 -4.72
C HIS A 10 -0.14 -3.55 -5.46
N HIS A 11 0.11 -2.39 -6.04
CA HIS A 11 -0.93 -1.67 -6.78
C HIS A 11 -1.36 -2.39 -8.07
N GLY A 12 -0.45 -3.08 -8.74
CA GLY A 12 -0.78 -3.93 -9.88
C GLY A 12 -1.67 -5.11 -9.49
N PHE A 13 -1.44 -5.69 -8.32
CA PHE A 13 -2.28 -6.75 -7.77
C PHE A 13 -3.70 -6.25 -7.46
N GLU A 14 -3.83 -5.08 -6.82
CA GLU A 14 -5.11 -4.45 -6.51
C GLU A 14 -5.91 -4.18 -7.79
N LEU A 15 -5.30 -3.50 -8.76
CA LEU A 15 -5.94 -3.18 -10.04
C LEU A 15 -6.37 -4.45 -10.80
N SER A 16 -5.47 -5.43 -10.92
CA SER A 16 -5.77 -6.71 -11.59
C SER A 16 -6.79 -7.55 -10.85
N SER A 17 -6.91 -7.34 -9.55
CA SER A 17 -7.93 -7.98 -8.71
C SER A 17 -9.31 -7.33 -8.84
N GLY A 18 -9.40 -6.18 -9.51
CA GLY A 18 -10.66 -5.46 -9.71
C GLY A 18 -11.12 -4.72 -8.44
N ILE A 19 -10.18 -4.22 -7.65
CA ILE A 19 -10.46 -3.39 -6.46
C ILE A 19 -9.92 -1.96 -6.61
N GLY A 20 -9.58 -1.57 -7.84
CA GLY A 20 -9.15 -0.21 -8.17
C GLY A 20 -7.71 0.12 -7.82
N LEU A 21 -7.41 1.40 -7.76
CA LEU A 21 -6.11 1.98 -7.41
C LEU A 21 -6.29 3.11 -6.41
N VAL A 22 -5.43 3.18 -5.42
CA VAL A 22 -5.35 4.34 -4.51
C VAL A 22 -5.13 5.63 -5.32
N GLY A 23 -5.91 6.66 -4.99
CA GLY A 23 -5.94 7.95 -5.71
C GLY A 23 -7.01 8.04 -6.80
N GLN A 24 -7.75 6.97 -7.09
CA GLN A 24 -8.86 7.01 -8.06
C GLN A 24 -10.03 7.91 -7.63
N PRO A 25 -10.43 8.00 -6.35
CA PRO A 25 -11.48 8.92 -5.94
C PRO A 25 -11.23 10.36 -6.37
N GLU A 26 -9.97 10.81 -6.33
CA GLU A 26 -9.56 12.18 -6.62
C GLU A 26 -9.16 12.39 -8.08
N LEU A 27 -8.52 11.41 -8.71
CA LEU A 27 -7.84 11.55 -10.00
C LEU A 27 -8.51 10.76 -11.14
N GLY A 28 -9.49 9.93 -10.82
CA GLY A 28 -10.01 8.92 -11.75
C GLY A 28 -8.97 7.84 -12.09
N LEU A 29 -9.39 6.81 -12.85
CA LEU A 29 -8.52 5.69 -13.20
C LEU A 29 -7.28 6.14 -13.98
N VAL A 30 -7.46 7.00 -14.97
CA VAL A 30 -6.35 7.47 -15.83
C VAL A 30 -5.34 8.29 -15.01
N GLY A 31 -5.82 9.22 -14.18
CA GLY A 31 -4.95 10.04 -13.34
C GLY A 31 -4.19 9.24 -12.29
N ALA A 32 -4.86 8.32 -11.60
CA ALA A 32 -4.21 7.42 -10.62
C ALA A 32 -3.18 6.51 -11.31
N SER A 33 -3.52 5.92 -12.46
CA SER A 33 -2.58 5.10 -13.23
C SER A 33 -1.36 5.91 -13.68
N ALA A 34 -1.54 7.13 -14.18
CA ALA A 34 -0.45 8.01 -14.58
C ALA A 34 0.44 8.39 -13.39
N LEU A 35 -0.14 8.70 -12.22
CA LEU A 35 0.60 8.99 -11.00
C LEU A 35 1.55 7.84 -10.65
N TRP A 36 1.05 6.62 -10.59
CA TRP A 36 1.85 5.45 -10.24
C TRP A 36 2.86 5.09 -11.34
N ALA A 37 2.48 5.22 -12.61
CA ALA A 37 3.37 4.99 -13.76
C ALA A 37 4.54 5.99 -13.81
N ILE A 38 4.41 7.17 -13.25
CA ILE A 38 5.49 8.16 -13.15
C ILE A 38 6.29 7.95 -11.86
N GLN A 39 5.62 7.81 -10.72
CA GLN A 39 6.26 7.76 -9.42
C GLN A 39 7.18 6.55 -9.27
N ILE A 40 6.73 5.35 -9.67
CA ILE A 40 7.50 4.11 -9.48
C ILE A 40 8.78 4.09 -10.32
N PRO A 41 8.77 4.36 -11.63
CA PRO A 41 10.00 4.45 -12.41
C PRO A 41 10.93 5.57 -11.93
N THR A 42 10.37 6.70 -11.47
CA THR A 42 11.17 7.78 -10.88
C THR A 42 11.90 7.29 -9.64
N TRP A 43 11.21 6.62 -8.73
CA TRP A 43 11.83 6.04 -7.54
C TRP A 43 12.95 5.05 -7.91
N ILE A 44 12.67 4.11 -8.83
CA ILE A 44 13.67 3.13 -9.30
C ILE A 44 14.88 3.85 -9.92
N THR A 45 14.65 4.87 -10.75
CA THR A 45 15.71 5.63 -11.41
C THR A 45 16.57 6.39 -10.40
N LEU A 46 15.97 7.05 -9.42
CA LEU A 46 16.70 7.75 -8.37
C LEU A 46 17.48 6.78 -7.49
N ALA A 47 16.93 5.61 -7.16
CA ALA A 47 17.63 4.58 -6.41
C ALA A 47 18.82 3.98 -7.18
N ALA A 48 18.69 3.85 -8.51
CA ALA A 48 19.75 3.28 -9.36
C ALA A 48 20.85 4.28 -9.73
N LYS A 49 20.50 5.56 -9.96
CA LYS A 49 21.38 6.55 -10.59
C LYS A 49 21.51 7.87 -9.84
N GLY A 50 20.65 8.10 -8.83
CA GLY A 50 20.45 9.43 -8.26
C GLY A 50 21.59 9.98 -7.41
N GLY A 51 22.45 9.13 -6.88
CA GLY A 51 23.57 9.53 -6.01
C GLY A 51 23.10 10.14 -4.67
N LYS A 52 24.09 10.55 -3.85
CA LYS A 52 23.89 10.94 -2.44
C LYS A 52 22.89 12.06 -2.18
N ARG A 53 22.64 12.92 -3.16
CA ARG A 53 21.69 14.05 -3.02
C ARG A 53 20.24 13.60 -2.84
N TRP A 54 19.92 12.38 -3.26
CA TRP A 54 18.57 11.82 -3.22
C TRP A 54 18.31 10.88 -2.04
N ASP A 55 19.35 10.58 -1.24
CA ASP A 55 19.22 9.66 -0.10
C ASP A 55 18.08 10.02 0.86
N GLY A 56 17.88 11.33 1.12
CA GLY A 56 16.79 11.80 1.98
C GLY A 56 15.40 11.55 1.38
N VAL A 57 15.24 11.78 0.08
CA VAL A 57 13.98 11.51 -0.65
C VAL A 57 13.69 10.01 -0.69
N LEU A 58 14.70 9.21 -0.98
CA LEU A 58 14.59 7.74 -0.98
C LEU A 58 14.23 7.21 0.41
N ALA A 59 14.78 7.81 1.47
CA ALA A 59 14.42 7.47 2.85
C ALA A 59 12.93 7.78 3.13
N VAL A 60 12.44 8.97 2.75
CA VAL A 60 11.02 9.34 2.90
C VAL A 60 10.12 8.34 2.14
N TRP A 61 10.44 8.01 0.89
CA TRP A 61 9.65 7.05 0.11
C TRP A 61 9.66 5.64 0.72
N SER A 62 10.83 5.16 1.19
CA SER A 62 10.90 3.86 1.87
C SER A 62 10.10 3.84 3.17
N GLY A 63 10.09 4.95 3.91
CA GLY A 63 9.26 5.12 5.10
C GLY A 63 7.76 5.13 4.79
N ALA A 64 7.35 5.83 3.73
CA ALA A 64 5.97 5.85 3.28
C ALA A 64 5.51 4.47 2.78
N ALA A 65 6.36 3.74 2.07
CA ALA A 65 6.10 2.37 1.64
C ALA A 65 5.92 1.40 2.82
N LEU A 66 6.77 1.52 3.86
CA LEU A 66 6.59 0.78 5.10
C LEU A 66 5.26 1.14 5.77
N GLY A 67 4.92 2.43 5.84
CA GLY A 67 3.63 2.91 6.33
C GLY A 67 2.45 2.33 5.54
N GLY A 68 2.57 2.27 4.21
CA GLY A 68 1.59 1.64 3.33
C GLY A 68 1.37 0.16 3.63
N ALA A 69 2.43 -0.62 3.85
CA ALA A 69 2.28 -2.01 4.25
C ALA A 69 1.63 -2.17 5.64
N VAL A 70 2.05 -1.33 6.61
CA VAL A 70 1.56 -1.38 8.00
C VAL A 70 0.10 -0.95 8.10
N VAL A 71 -0.33 0.05 7.33
CA VAL A 71 -1.69 0.60 7.42
C VAL A 71 -2.76 -0.45 7.18
N HIS A 72 -2.50 -1.44 6.33
CA HIS A 72 -3.45 -2.53 6.07
C HIS A 72 -3.79 -3.30 7.35
N PHE A 73 -2.80 -3.59 8.19
CA PHE A 73 -3.01 -4.28 9.47
C PHE A 73 -3.64 -3.39 10.55
N LEU A 74 -3.69 -2.07 10.34
CA LEU A 74 -4.36 -1.12 11.24
C LEU A 74 -5.82 -0.87 10.89
N ILE A 75 -6.19 -1.05 9.61
CA ILE A 75 -7.54 -0.71 9.14
C ILE A 75 -8.38 -1.92 8.76
N TRP A 76 -7.76 -3.08 8.50
CA TRP A 76 -8.46 -4.31 8.13
C TRP A 76 -8.41 -5.33 9.26
N PRO A 77 -9.45 -6.19 9.40
CA PRO A 77 -9.45 -7.30 10.34
C PRO A 77 -8.32 -8.28 10.04
N TRP A 78 -7.63 -8.70 11.07
CA TRP A 78 -6.58 -9.70 10.96
C TRP A 78 -6.71 -10.78 12.03
N ARG A 79 -6.11 -11.93 11.81
CA ARG A 79 -6.04 -13.05 12.73
C ARG A 79 -4.62 -13.61 12.78
N ARG A 80 -4.33 -14.44 13.77
CA ARG A 80 -3.08 -15.18 13.79
C ARG A 80 -3.18 -16.41 12.90
N SER A 81 -2.16 -16.63 12.07
CA SER A 81 -1.98 -17.88 11.33
C SER A 81 -1.58 -19.03 12.27
N ALA A 82 -1.50 -20.25 11.76
CA ALA A 82 -0.98 -21.40 12.52
C ALA A 82 0.46 -21.20 13.03
N LEU A 83 1.25 -20.35 12.37
CA LEU A 83 2.60 -19.96 12.78
C LEU A 83 2.63 -18.76 13.74
N GLY A 84 1.47 -18.28 14.23
CA GLY A 84 1.37 -17.13 15.12
C GLY A 84 1.56 -15.78 14.42
N ILE A 85 1.79 -15.75 13.10
CA ILE A 85 2.01 -14.53 12.33
C ILE A 85 0.65 -13.85 12.04
N PRO A 86 0.49 -12.52 12.23
CA PRO A 86 -0.71 -11.81 11.84
C PRO A 86 -0.97 -11.95 10.33
N VAL A 87 -2.18 -12.27 9.92
CA VAL A 87 -2.61 -12.30 8.52
C VAL A 87 -3.96 -11.61 8.40
N LEU A 88 -4.13 -10.80 7.37
CA LEU A 88 -5.41 -10.16 7.10
C LEU A 88 -6.46 -11.23 6.85
N ALA A 89 -7.58 -11.12 7.55
CA ALA A 89 -8.76 -11.95 7.35
C ALA A 89 -9.68 -11.36 6.26
N GLU A 90 -9.63 -10.04 6.11
CA GLU A 90 -10.30 -9.27 5.06
C GLU A 90 -9.39 -8.13 4.61
N ALA A 91 -9.49 -7.69 3.37
CA ALA A 91 -8.74 -6.54 2.87
C ALA A 91 -9.36 -5.97 1.58
N GLU A 92 -9.46 -4.66 1.48
CA GLU A 92 -9.71 -3.88 0.26
C GLU A 92 -10.90 -4.37 -0.60
N GLY A 93 -11.81 -5.14 -0.02
CA GLY A 93 -12.87 -5.81 -0.79
C GLY A 93 -12.42 -7.03 -1.59
N LEU A 94 -11.25 -7.59 -1.31
CA LEU A 94 -10.74 -8.81 -1.93
C LEU A 94 -11.55 -10.03 -1.54
N GLY A 95 -11.76 -10.94 -2.51
CA GLY A 95 -12.27 -12.28 -2.24
C GLY A 95 -11.22 -13.15 -1.51
N ASP A 96 -11.69 -14.10 -0.70
CA ASP A 96 -10.86 -14.92 0.19
C ASP A 96 -9.72 -15.67 -0.53
N ALA A 97 -9.95 -16.11 -1.76
CA ALA A 97 -8.94 -16.81 -2.55
C ALA A 97 -7.69 -15.97 -2.86
N LYS A 98 -7.81 -14.64 -2.80
CA LYS A 98 -6.70 -13.70 -3.09
C LYS A 98 -5.94 -13.27 -1.83
N LEU A 99 -6.53 -13.43 -0.65
CA LEU A 99 -5.92 -12.98 0.62
C LEU A 99 -4.56 -13.61 0.93
N PRO A 100 -4.29 -14.91 0.67
CA PRO A 100 -2.96 -15.47 0.93
C PRO A 100 -1.87 -14.78 0.11
N ALA A 101 -2.08 -14.55 -1.18
CA ALA A 101 -1.13 -13.85 -2.05
C ALA A 101 -0.97 -12.38 -1.64
N TYR A 102 -2.06 -11.72 -1.27
CA TYR A 102 -2.03 -10.34 -0.80
C TYR A 102 -1.25 -10.20 0.52
N ASN A 103 -1.48 -11.08 1.49
CA ASN A 103 -0.69 -11.11 2.73
C ASN A 103 0.81 -11.31 2.46
N ALA A 104 1.17 -12.26 1.59
CA ALA A 104 2.57 -12.49 1.23
C ALA A 104 3.19 -11.24 0.58
N LEU A 105 2.45 -10.56 -0.28
CA LEU A 105 2.88 -9.33 -0.93
C LEU A 105 3.08 -8.19 0.07
N LEU A 106 2.19 -8.00 1.04
CA LEU A 106 2.32 -7.00 2.10
C LEU A 106 3.54 -7.25 2.99
N TYR A 107 3.79 -8.50 3.37
CA TYR A 107 4.98 -8.87 4.14
C TYR A 107 6.26 -8.64 3.34
N GLY A 108 6.28 -9.04 2.07
CA GLY A 108 7.42 -8.79 1.18
C GLY A 108 7.69 -7.30 1.01
N TRP A 109 6.63 -6.50 0.83
CA TRP A 109 6.71 -5.05 0.69
C TRP A 109 7.23 -4.38 1.98
N GLY A 110 6.69 -4.74 3.14
CA GLY A 110 7.16 -4.25 4.43
C GLY A 110 8.63 -4.62 4.68
N ALA A 111 9.00 -5.89 4.47
CA ALA A 111 10.37 -6.36 4.64
C ALA A 111 11.35 -5.63 3.70
N ALA A 112 11.01 -5.47 2.42
CA ALA A 112 11.83 -4.74 1.46
C ALA A 112 12.00 -3.27 1.85
N SER A 113 10.96 -2.65 2.40
CA SER A 113 11.02 -1.26 2.89
C SER A 113 11.97 -1.14 4.09
N VAL A 114 11.89 -2.06 5.06
CA VAL A 114 12.81 -2.12 6.20
C VAL A 114 14.24 -2.35 5.74
N LEU A 115 14.46 -3.31 4.86
CA LEU A 115 15.80 -3.60 4.32
C LEU A 115 16.36 -2.41 3.53
N SER A 116 15.55 -1.72 2.73
CA SER A 116 15.97 -0.52 2.03
C SER A 116 16.41 0.57 3.02
N ILE A 117 15.66 0.82 4.09
CA ILE A 117 16.04 1.80 5.12
C ILE A 117 17.33 1.37 5.84
N ALA A 118 17.48 0.08 6.14
CA ALA A 118 18.60 -0.42 6.92
C ALA A 118 19.91 -0.54 6.12
N LEU A 119 19.82 -0.92 4.85
CA LEU A 119 20.99 -1.29 4.04
C LEU A 119 21.32 -0.28 2.93
N ASP A 120 20.28 0.28 2.27
CA ASP A 120 20.49 1.17 1.12
C ASP A 120 20.62 2.64 1.55
N ILE A 121 19.97 3.05 2.66
CA ILE A 121 19.97 4.44 3.11
C ILE A 121 21.14 4.68 4.10
N PRO A 122 22.02 5.66 3.81
CA PRO A 122 23.10 6.03 4.74
C PRO A 122 22.55 6.41 6.13
N PRO A 123 23.25 6.04 7.23
CA PRO A 123 22.75 6.25 8.60
C PRO A 123 22.25 7.68 8.91
N ARG A 124 22.97 8.69 8.39
CA ARG A 124 22.61 10.11 8.57
C ARG A 124 21.25 10.49 7.96
N HIS A 125 20.76 9.75 6.97
CA HIS A 125 19.51 10.02 6.27
C HIS A 125 18.35 9.13 6.73
N ARG A 126 18.59 8.05 7.49
CA ARG A 126 17.55 7.12 7.94
C ARG A 126 16.42 7.79 8.72
N ARG A 127 16.72 8.85 9.47
CA ARG A 127 15.70 9.63 10.20
C ARG A 127 14.60 10.18 9.30
N TRP A 128 14.89 10.41 8.01
CA TRP A 128 13.90 10.89 7.05
C TRP A 128 12.85 9.84 6.71
N SER A 129 13.12 8.54 6.94
CA SER A 129 12.10 7.51 6.80
C SER A 129 10.97 7.67 7.82
N LEU A 130 11.24 8.27 8.99
CA LEU A 130 10.20 8.59 9.98
C LEU A 130 9.21 9.63 9.44
N VAL A 131 9.67 10.57 8.61
CA VAL A 131 8.80 11.56 7.95
C VAL A 131 7.84 10.86 7.00
N GLY A 132 8.34 9.92 6.17
CA GLY A 132 7.49 9.10 5.30
C GLY A 132 6.52 8.22 6.08
N PHE A 133 7.00 7.57 7.14
CA PHE A 133 6.16 6.74 8.01
C PHE A 133 5.11 7.55 8.77
N ALA A 134 5.41 8.80 9.13
CA ALA A 134 4.45 9.70 9.78
C ALA A 134 3.25 10.06 8.88
N ALA A 135 3.30 9.75 7.57
CA ALA A 135 2.14 9.83 6.69
C ALA A 135 1.08 8.73 6.96
N LEU A 136 1.35 7.77 7.86
CA LEU A 136 0.46 6.65 8.19
C LEU A 136 -1.01 7.05 8.44
N PRO A 137 -1.33 8.11 9.21
CA PRO A 137 -2.73 8.53 9.39
C PRO A 137 -3.39 8.99 8.08
N LEU A 138 -2.64 9.67 7.20
CA LEU A 138 -3.14 10.10 5.89
C LEU A 138 -3.37 8.89 4.99
N LEU A 139 -2.45 7.93 4.97
CA LEU A 139 -2.59 6.67 4.23
C LEU A 139 -3.84 5.90 4.70
N GLY A 140 -4.06 5.79 6.02
CA GLY A 140 -5.23 5.14 6.57
C GLY A 140 -6.54 5.85 6.21
N ARG A 141 -6.55 7.19 6.20
CA ARG A 141 -7.72 7.96 5.74
C ARG A 141 -7.98 7.76 4.24
N SER A 142 -6.93 7.80 3.43
CA SER A 142 -7.02 7.61 1.98
C SER A 142 -7.52 6.20 1.64
N ALA A 143 -6.99 5.16 2.30
CA ALA A 143 -7.42 3.78 2.07
C ALA A 143 -8.89 3.56 2.46
N ARG A 144 -9.36 4.12 3.59
CA ARG A 144 -10.78 4.06 3.98
C ARG A 144 -11.67 4.79 2.99
N HIS A 145 -11.25 5.97 2.53
CA HIS A 145 -11.98 6.75 1.53
C HIS A 145 -12.06 6.00 0.20
N HIS A 146 -10.92 5.44 -0.24
CA HIS A 146 -10.86 4.63 -1.45
C HIS A 146 -11.81 3.44 -1.36
N PHE A 147 -11.80 2.68 -0.27
CA PHE A 147 -12.68 1.52 -0.11
C PHE A 147 -14.16 1.90 -0.15
N SER A 148 -14.57 2.92 0.59
CA SER A 148 -15.96 3.39 0.58
C SER A 148 -16.39 3.83 -0.82
N TRP A 149 -15.53 4.56 -1.52
CA TRP A 149 -15.77 5.04 -2.89
C TRP A 149 -15.85 3.87 -3.88
N ILE A 150 -14.93 2.89 -3.82
CA ILE A 150 -14.89 1.79 -4.79
C ILE A 150 -16.10 0.86 -4.65
N VAL A 151 -16.61 0.66 -3.43
CA VAL A 151 -17.85 -0.08 -3.18
C VAL A 151 -19.04 0.61 -3.85
N ASP A 152 -19.17 1.94 -3.70
CA ASP A 152 -20.20 2.72 -4.37
C ASP A 152 -20.06 2.65 -5.90
N GLN A 153 -18.85 2.76 -6.43
CA GLN A 153 -18.61 2.64 -7.87
C GLN A 153 -18.92 1.22 -8.39
N ALA A 154 -18.61 0.19 -7.65
CA ALA A 154 -18.94 -1.19 -8.03
C ALA A 154 -20.46 -1.41 -8.12
N ALA A 155 -21.22 -0.79 -7.22
CA ALA A 155 -22.67 -0.86 -7.21
C ALA A 155 -23.34 -0.02 -8.30
N THR A 156 -22.82 1.19 -8.57
CA THR A 156 -23.47 2.18 -9.46
C THR A 156 -22.90 2.17 -10.89
N ARG A 157 -21.64 1.86 -11.05
CA ARG A 157 -20.89 1.90 -12.32
C ARG A 157 -19.92 0.72 -12.45
N PRO A 158 -20.43 -0.54 -12.53
CA PRO A 158 -19.59 -1.72 -12.60
C PRO A 158 -18.66 -1.68 -13.82
N SER A 159 -17.39 -2.00 -13.62
CA SER A 159 -16.36 -1.99 -14.65
C SER A 159 -15.31 -3.05 -14.34
N TRP A 160 -14.38 -3.31 -15.28
CA TRP A 160 -13.34 -4.31 -15.12
C TRP A 160 -12.43 -4.04 -13.90
N TRP A 161 -12.21 -2.76 -13.55
CA TRP A 161 -11.31 -2.33 -12.48
C TRP A 161 -11.96 -2.33 -11.08
N ASN A 162 -13.28 -2.51 -10.95
CA ASN A 162 -13.99 -2.58 -9.68
C ASN A 162 -14.87 -3.83 -9.51
N ARG A 163 -14.90 -4.72 -10.50
CA ARG A 163 -15.76 -5.91 -10.49
C ARG A 163 -15.36 -6.98 -9.47
N GLY A 164 -14.16 -6.85 -8.88
CA GLY A 164 -13.66 -7.77 -7.86
C GLY A 164 -14.03 -7.40 -6.44
N VAL A 165 -14.66 -6.23 -6.24
CA VAL A 165 -14.99 -5.71 -4.92
C VAL A 165 -16.05 -6.56 -4.24
N GLN A 166 -15.73 -7.04 -3.04
CA GLN A 166 -16.67 -7.69 -2.12
C GLN A 166 -17.21 -6.60 -1.18
N ALA A 167 -18.44 -6.15 -1.41
CA ALA A 167 -19.05 -5.02 -0.70
C ALA A 167 -19.40 -5.34 0.77
N ASP A 168 -19.46 -6.62 1.12
CA ASP A 168 -19.72 -7.13 2.48
C ASP A 168 -18.48 -7.14 3.39
N ARG A 169 -17.31 -6.75 2.88
CA ARG A 169 -16.09 -6.62 3.69
C ARG A 169 -16.17 -5.41 4.61
N HIS A 170 -15.67 -5.59 5.83
CA HIS A 170 -15.78 -4.59 6.89
C HIS A 170 -14.39 -4.08 7.29
N LEU A 171 -14.25 -2.77 7.41
CA LEU A 171 -13.08 -2.16 8.05
C LEU A 171 -13.06 -2.56 9.52
N ALA A 172 -11.88 -2.82 10.07
CA ALA A 172 -11.73 -3.04 11.51
C ALA A 172 -12.32 -1.86 12.28
N GLU A 173 -13.10 -2.14 13.31
CA GLU A 173 -13.55 -1.09 14.23
C GLU A 173 -12.33 -0.38 14.83
N PRO A 174 -12.37 0.95 14.99
CA PRO A 174 -11.30 1.66 15.68
C PRO A 174 -11.13 1.04 17.08
N ILE A 175 -9.88 0.76 17.45
CA ILE A 175 -9.57 0.32 18.83
C ILE A 175 -10.11 1.42 19.74
N ARG A 176 -11.24 1.17 20.39
CA ARG A 176 -11.75 2.07 21.43
C ARG A 176 -10.74 2.00 22.57
N SER A 177 -10.01 3.09 22.81
CA SER A 177 -9.22 3.23 24.02
C SER A 177 -10.15 3.13 25.21
N THR A 178 -10.14 1.98 25.87
CA THR A 178 -10.75 1.77 27.17
C THR A 178 -9.91 2.41 28.24
#